data_f1e468a0749eb382b700cb1a97e10e0a
#
_entry.id   f1e468a0749eb382b700cb1a97e10e0a
#
_cell.length_a   1.000
_cell.length_b   1.000
_cell.length_c   1.000
_cell.angle_alpha   90.00
_cell.angle_beta   90.00
_cell.angle_gamma   90.00
#
_symmetry.space_group_name_H-M   'P 1'
#
loop_
_entity.id
_entity.type
_entity.pdbx_description
1 polymer ?
#
loop_
_entity_poly.entity_id
_entity_poly.type
_entity_poly.pdbx_seq_one_letter_code
_entity_poly.pdbx_strand_id
1 'polypeptide(L)'
;MRALSQRVALATLLSWGPMVLLHATTLAGLGPWSVKGVELFVLLVPLARLGLFVAGFAVMLSSRWRDVAMQVVVTCCVVLLTFVPAVWLSGWLRMRGFDWAGERAMPLVAAMERCFAATGAVPDTVEALVPQWLDRMPSRIPPLRVVTQDAADGYLGNNRWALMADVPSGVINWDVFLYLPDRQYPARGWGGRLQRLGNWAYVHE
;
A
#
# COMPACT_ATOMS: atom_id res chain seq x y z
N MET A 1 -35.18 -12.97 -8.55
CA MET A 1 -34.10 -13.02 -7.52
C MET A 1 -32.71 -13.19 -8.11
N ARG A 2 -32.42 -14.16 -9.01
CA ARG A 2 -31.09 -14.37 -9.60
C ARG A 2 -30.51 -13.12 -10.30
N ALA A 3 -31.32 -12.40 -11.09
CA ALA A 3 -30.85 -11.19 -11.78
C ALA A 3 -30.45 -10.05 -10.84
N LEU A 4 -31.11 -9.89 -9.71
CA LEU A 4 -30.73 -8.88 -8.70
C LEU A 4 -29.42 -9.27 -8.01
N SER A 5 -29.25 -10.52 -7.60
CA SER A 5 -28.01 -10.97 -6.96
C SER A 5 -26.80 -10.83 -7.89
N GLN A 6 -26.95 -11.09 -9.18
CA GLN A 6 -25.87 -10.88 -10.16
C GLN A 6 -25.50 -9.39 -10.31
N ARG A 7 -26.50 -8.50 -10.37
CA ARG A 7 -26.26 -7.04 -10.45
C ARG A 7 -25.55 -6.51 -9.19
N VAL A 8 -25.97 -6.96 -8.02
CA VAL A 8 -25.34 -6.60 -6.74
C VAL A 8 -23.89 -7.09 -6.69
N ALA A 9 -23.64 -8.35 -7.04
CA ALA A 9 -22.30 -8.90 -7.09
C ALA A 9 -21.40 -8.14 -8.07
N LEU A 10 -21.89 -7.85 -9.28
CA LEU A 10 -21.15 -7.08 -10.27
C LEU A 10 -20.84 -5.66 -9.78
N ALA A 11 -21.83 -4.98 -9.20
CA ALA A 11 -21.64 -3.64 -8.65
C ALA A 11 -20.60 -3.62 -7.53
N THR A 12 -20.58 -4.63 -6.65
CA THR A 12 -19.60 -4.78 -5.58
C THR A 12 -18.21 -5.03 -6.15
N LEU A 13 -18.08 -5.94 -7.09
CA LEU A 13 -16.82 -6.23 -7.77
C LEU A 13 -16.25 -5.00 -8.49
N LEU A 14 -17.08 -4.26 -9.23
CA LEU A 14 -16.64 -3.04 -9.92
C LEU A 14 -16.29 -1.92 -8.96
N SER A 15 -16.91 -1.89 -7.76
CA SER A 15 -16.63 -0.86 -6.75
C SER A 15 -15.33 -1.11 -5.99
N TRP A 16 -14.99 -2.37 -5.65
CA TRP A 16 -13.83 -2.67 -4.80
C TRP A 16 -12.77 -3.53 -5.48
N GLY A 17 -13.16 -4.28 -6.52
CA GLY A 17 -12.26 -5.17 -7.24
C GLY A 17 -10.97 -4.51 -7.72
N PRO A 18 -11.00 -3.33 -8.36
CA PRO A 18 -9.80 -2.64 -8.83
C PRO A 18 -8.80 -2.34 -7.70
N MET A 19 -9.28 -1.87 -6.54
CA MET A 19 -8.43 -1.58 -5.38
C MET A 19 -7.80 -2.86 -4.82
N VAL A 20 -8.59 -3.91 -4.61
CA VAL A 20 -8.11 -5.19 -4.08
C VAL A 20 -7.12 -5.84 -5.06
N LEU A 21 -7.42 -5.81 -6.36
CA LEU A 21 -6.55 -6.34 -7.40
C LEU A 21 -5.21 -5.59 -7.45
N LEU A 22 -5.24 -4.26 -7.35
CA LEU A 22 -4.05 -3.44 -7.34
C LEU A 22 -3.10 -3.83 -6.18
N HIS A 23 -3.63 -4.02 -4.97
CA HIS A 23 -2.82 -4.47 -3.84
C HIS A 23 -2.44 -5.95 -3.91
N ALA A 24 -3.21 -6.78 -4.58
CA ALA A 24 -2.81 -8.16 -4.90
C ALA A 24 -1.59 -8.21 -5.84
N THR A 25 -1.44 -7.26 -6.77
CA THR A 25 -0.21 -7.16 -7.58
C THR A 25 1.01 -6.78 -6.74
N THR A 26 0.85 -5.97 -5.71
CA THR A 26 1.92 -5.68 -4.73
C THR A 26 2.34 -6.95 -3.99
N LEU A 27 1.38 -7.76 -3.54
CA LEU A 27 1.65 -9.07 -2.92
C LEU A 27 2.46 -9.99 -3.85
N ALA A 28 2.12 -10.04 -5.14
CA ALA A 28 2.85 -10.82 -6.14
C ALA A 28 4.26 -10.24 -6.46
N GLY A 29 4.58 -9.05 -5.95
CA GLY A 29 5.81 -8.33 -6.26
C GLY A 29 5.87 -7.80 -7.71
N LEU A 30 4.71 -7.64 -8.34
CA LEU A 30 4.57 -7.11 -9.70
C LEU A 30 4.37 -5.58 -9.71
N GLY A 31 4.24 -4.94 -8.51
CA GLY A 31 3.99 -3.50 -8.34
C GLY A 31 2.65 -3.06 -8.90
N PRO A 32 2.25 -1.82 -8.79
CA PRO A 32 3.00 -0.65 -8.35
C PRO A 32 3.14 -0.58 -6.82
N TRP A 33 4.30 -0.19 -6.36
CA TRP A 33 4.58 0.01 -4.95
C TRP A 33 3.96 1.32 -4.45
N SER A 34 3.85 2.33 -5.33
CA SER A 34 3.17 3.59 -5.09
C SER A 34 1.79 3.60 -5.76
N VAL A 35 0.74 3.90 -5.01
CA VAL A 35 -0.67 3.83 -5.46
C VAL A 35 -1.44 5.11 -5.10
N LYS A 36 -0.91 6.24 -5.56
CA LYS A 36 -1.41 7.60 -5.24
C LYS A 36 -2.91 7.82 -5.45
N GLY A 37 -3.56 7.07 -6.35
CA GLY A 37 -5.00 7.24 -6.63
C GLY A 37 -5.94 6.48 -5.69
N VAL A 38 -5.45 5.60 -4.81
CA VAL A 38 -6.31 4.74 -3.98
C VAL A 38 -7.13 5.54 -2.98
N GLU A 39 -6.57 6.57 -2.36
CA GLU A 39 -7.31 7.43 -1.42
C GLU A 39 -8.52 8.10 -2.08
N LEU A 40 -8.36 8.66 -3.28
CA LEU A 40 -9.48 9.24 -4.02
C LEU A 40 -10.54 8.21 -4.33
N PHE A 41 -10.13 7.00 -4.72
CA PHE A 41 -11.07 5.93 -4.98
C PHE A 41 -11.81 5.51 -3.72
N VAL A 42 -11.13 5.35 -2.58
CA VAL A 42 -11.70 5.01 -1.28
C VAL A 42 -12.66 6.09 -0.79
N LEU A 43 -12.44 7.36 -1.12
CA LEU A 43 -13.32 8.47 -0.76
C LEU A 43 -14.52 8.58 -1.71
N LEU A 44 -14.27 8.61 -3.02
CA LEU A 44 -15.30 8.95 -4.01
C LEU A 44 -16.33 7.85 -4.21
N VAL A 45 -15.93 6.58 -4.16
CA VAL A 45 -16.89 5.47 -4.36
C VAL A 45 -17.97 5.42 -3.28
N PRO A 46 -17.65 5.47 -1.97
CA PRO A 46 -18.68 5.52 -0.93
C PRO A 46 -19.57 6.77 -1.03
N LEU A 47 -18.98 7.94 -1.32
CA LEU A 47 -19.76 9.18 -1.47
C LEU A 47 -20.74 9.10 -2.63
N ALA A 48 -20.32 8.60 -3.78
CA ALA A 48 -21.18 8.41 -4.93
C ALA A 48 -22.30 7.38 -4.61
N ARG A 49 -21.97 6.30 -3.91
CA ARG A 49 -22.97 5.29 -3.50
C ARG A 49 -23.95 5.83 -2.47
N LEU A 50 -23.49 6.66 -1.53
CA LEU A 50 -24.36 7.34 -0.58
C LEU A 50 -25.32 8.30 -1.29
N GLY A 51 -24.84 9.08 -2.26
CA GLY A 51 -25.67 9.95 -3.07
C GLY A 51 -26.74 9.18 -3.86
N LEU A 52 -26.37 8.06 -4.50
CA LEU A 52 -27.30 7.18 -5.19
C LEU A 52 -28.31 6.51 -4.23
N PHE A 53 -27.89 6.16 -3.02
CA PHE A 53 -28.76 5.62 -1.98
C PHE A 53 -29.86 6.65 -1.60
N VAL A 54 -29.45 7.87 -1.31
CA VAL A 54 -30.41 8.95 -0.94
C VAL A 54 -31.36 9.26 -2.10
N ALA A 55 -30.85 9.39 -3.32
CA ALA A 55 -31.67 9.61 -4.50
C ALA A 55 -32.64 8.43 -4.76
N GLY A 56 -32.16 7.20 -4.65
CA GLY A 56 -33.00 6.01 -4.78
C GLY A 56 -34.11 5.97 -3.72
N PHE A 57 -33.79 6.30 -2.47
CA PHE A 57 -34.79 6.38 -1.39
C PHE A 57 -35.85 7.43 -1.68
N ALA A 58 -35.50 8.61 -2.15
CA ALA A 58 -36.45 9.65 -2.54
C ALA A 58 -37.38 9.20 -3.68
N VAL A 59 -36.82 8.51 -4.70
CA VAL A 59 -37.56 7.98 -5.85
C VAL A 59 -38.50 6.85 -5.45
N MET A 60 -38.22 6.09 -4.39
CA MET A 60 -39.10 5.04 -3.86
C MET A 60 -40.50 5.57 -3.42
N LEU A 61 -40.60 6.86 -3.12
CA LEU A 61 -41.88 7.50 -2.80
C LEU A 61 -42.84 7.56 -4.01
N SER A 62 -42.29 7.41 -5.24
CA SER A 62 -43.08 7.30 -6.47
C SER A 62 -43.42 5.85 -6.78
N SER A 63 -44.74 5.55 -6.91
CA SER A 63 -45.20 4.18 -7.23
C SER A 63 -44.66 3.65 -8.56
N ARG A 64 -44.43 4.54 -9.53
CA ARG A 64 -43.98 4.19 -10.89
C ARG A 64 -42.54 3.62 -10.92
N TRP A 65 -41.66 4.09 -10.02
CA TRP A 65 -40.22 3.76 -10.06
C TRP A 65 -39.78 2.94 -8.85
N ARG A 66 -40.72 2.54 -7.99
CA ARG A 66 -40.42 1.86 -6.71
C ARG A 66 -39.52 0.63 -6.85
N ASP A 67 -39.79 -0.24 -7.82
CA ASP A 67 -38.99 -1.48 -7.97
C ASP A 67 -37.55 -1.21 -8.41
N VAL A 68 -37.36 -0.24 -9.32
CA VAL A 68 -36.01 0.16 -9.76
C VAL A 68 -35.26 0.83 -8.61
N ALA A 69 -35.93 1.74 -7.92
CA ALA A 69 -35.36 2.45 -6.77
C ALA A 69 -34.97 1.47 -5.66
N MET A 70 -35.80 0.48 -5.34
CA MET A 70 -35.48 -0.57 -4.38
C MET A 70 -34.20 -1.35 -4.78
N GLN A 71 -34.05 -1.72 -6.06
CA GLN A 71 -32.84 -2.39 -6.52
C GLN A 71 -31.59 -1.51 -6.35
N VAL A 72 -31.68 -0.23 -6.64
CA VAL A 72 -30.59 0.74 -6.44
C VAL A 72 -30.22 0.84 -4.96
N VAL A 73 -31.23 1.04 -4.10
CA VAL A 73 -31.02 1.15 -2.64
C VAL A 73 -30.34 -0.10 -2.08
N VAL A 74 -30.85 -1.30 -2.40
CA VAL A 74 -30.27 -2.58 -1.95
C VAL A 74 -28.83 -2.72 -2.46
N THR A 75 -28.58 -2.38 -3.72
CA THR A 75 -27.23 -2.44 -4.28
C THR A 75 -26.27 -1.49 -3.56
N CYS A 76 -26.70 -0.25 -3.30
CA CYS A 76 -25.90 0.71 -2.58
C CYS A 76 -25.62 0.27 -1.13
N CYS A 77 -26.61 -0.29 -0.44
CA CYS A 77 -26.43 -0.86 0.90
C CYS A 77 -25.35 -1.93 0.92
N VAL A 78 -25.41 -2.90 0.00
CA VAL A 78 -24.42 -3.99 -0.04
C VAL A 78 -23.01 -3.47 -0.37
N VAL A 79 -22.88 -2.54 -1.32
CA VAL A 79 -21.58 -1.93 -1.65
C VAL A 79 -21.02 -1.16 -0.45
N LEU A 80 -21.86 -0.40 0.29
CA LEU A 80 -21.42 0.34 1.47
C LEU A 80 -21.06 -0.61 2.64
N LEU A 81 -21.83 -1.66 2.86
CA LEU A 81 -21.53 -2.67 3.89
C LEU A 81 -20.23 -3.44 3.61
N THR A 82 -19.90 -3.65 2.34
CA THR A 82 -18.65 -4.34 1.94
C THR A 82 -17.44 -3.40 1.89
N PHE A 83 -17.58 -2.11 2.14
CA PHE A 83 -16.51 -1.13 2.14
C PHE A 83 -15.42 -1.46 3.15
N VAL A 84 -15.77 -1.62 4.41
CA VAL A 84 -14.81 -1.88 5.49
C VAL A 84 -14.03 -3.18 5.27
N PRO A 85 -14.68 -4.33 4.97
CA PRO A 85 -13.95 -5.55 4.60
C PRO A 85 -13.02 -5.38 3.39
N ALA A 86 -13.42 -4.64 2.38
CA ALA A 86 -12.62 -4.43 1.18
C ALA A 86 -11.36 -3.59 1.47
N VAL A 87 -11.49 -2.51 2.24
CA VAL A 87 -10.36 -1.68 2.67
C VAL A 87 -9.41 -2.48 3.57
N TRP A 88 -9.95 -3.24 4.52
CA TRP A 88 -9.16 -4.08 5.40
C TRP A 88 -8.36 -5.15 4.62
N LEU A 89 -9.02 -5.88 3.71
CA LEU A 89 -8.37 -6.87 2.85
C LEU A 89 -7.28 -6.24 1.99
N SER A 90 -7.56 -5.09 1.40
CA SER A 90 -6.64 -4.33 0.57
C SER A 90 -5.38 -3.92 1.35
N GLY A 91 -5.55 -3.36 2.55
CA GLY A 91 -4.44 -3.00 3.44
C GLY A 91 -3.63 -4.23 3.87
N TRP A 92 -4.29 -5.34 4.20
CA TRP A 92 -3.64 -6.58 4.56
C TRP A 92 -2.78 -7.14 3.41
N LEU A 93 -3.32 -7.17 2.17
CA LEU A 93 -2.57 -7.60 0.97
C LEU A 93 -1.34 -6.73 0.74
N ARG A 94 -1.49 -5.42 0.89
CA ARG A 94 -0.39 -4.45 0.75
C ARG A 94 0.72 -4.73 1.76
N MET A 95 0.39 -4.84 3.04
CA MET A 95 1.38 -5.08 4.10
C MET A 95 2.08 -6.42 3.95
N ARG A 96 1.38 -7.47 3.53
CA ARG A 96 1.98 -8.76 3.19
C ARG A 96 2.93 -8.67 1.98
N GLY A 97 2.59 -7.85 1.00
CA GLY A 97 3.46 -7.58 -0.15
C GLY A 97 4.78 -6.95 0.27
N PHE A 98 4.76 -5.97 1.18
CA PHE A 98 5.97 -5.35 1.74
C PHE A 98 6.77 -6.28 2.64
N ASP A 99 6.12 -7.12 3.45
CA ASP A 99 6.78 -8.13 4.26
C ASP A 99 7.62 -9.07 3.37
N TRP A 100 7.03 -9.61 2.31
CA TRP A 100 7.73 -10.43 1.34
C TRP A 100 8.78 -9.67 0.50
N ALA A 101 8.55 -8.39 0.23
CA ALA A 101 9.55 -7.55 -0.43
C ALA A 101 10.79 -7.36 0.47
N GLY A 102 10.58 -7.19 1.77
CA GLY A 102 11.65 -7.11 2.76
C GLY A 102 12.49 -8.38 2.81
N GLU A 103 11.85 -9.57 2.79
CA GLU A 103 12.56 -10.85 2.72
C GLU A 103 13.39 -10.98 1.43
N ARG A 104 12.83 -10.59 0.28
CA ARG A 104 13.55 -10.60 -1.01
C ARG A 104 14.70 -9.60 -1.06
N ALA A 105 14.62 -8.50 -0.31
CA ALA A 105 15.67 -7.50 -0.24
C ALA A 105 16.82 -7.87 0.71
N MET A 106 16.71 -8.94 1.51
CA MET A 106 17.76 -9.34 2.45
C MET A 106 19.13 -9.61 1.81
N PRO A 107 19.26 -10.19 0.59
CA PRO A 107 20.56 -10.27 -0.09
C PRO A 107 21.21 -8.90 -0.36
N LEU A 108 20.40 -7.88 -0.68
CA LEU A 108 20.87 -6.52 -0.87
C LEU A 108 21.36 -5.92 0.46
N VAL A 109 20.60 -6.13 1.55
CA VAL A 109 21.02 -5.72 2.91
C VAL A 109 22.37 -6.34 3.27
N ALA A 110 22.52 -7.65 3.10
CA ALA A 110 23.77 -8.35 3.38
C ALA A 110 24.95 -7.84 2.51
N ALA A 111 24.68 -7.44 1.26
CA ALA A 111 25.70 -6.83 0.40
C ALA A 111 26.12 -5.44 0.91
N MET A 112 25.16 -4.63 1.33
CA MET A 112 25.41 -3.32 1.95
C MET A 112 26.26 -3.44 3.22
N GLU A 113 25.90 -4.37 4.11
CA GLU A 113 26.65 -4.63 5.35
C GLU A 113 28.08 -5.06 5.07
N ARG A 114 28.30 -5.97 4.10
CA ARG A 114 29.65 -6.38 3.68
C ARG A 114 30.45 -5.24 3.07
N CYS A 115 29.86 -4.45 2.18
CA CYS A 115 30.50 -3.29 1.59
C CYS A 115 30.94 -2.30 2.68
N PHE A 116 30.03 -1.97 3.58
CA PHE A 116 30.32 -1.06 4.69
C PHE A 116 31.40 -1.60 5.64
N ALA A 117 31.36 -2.88 5.98
CA ALA A 117 32.35 -3.51 6.84
C ALA A 117 33.77 -3.50 6.21
N ALA A 118 33.86 -3.66 4.90
CA ALA A 118 35.14 -3.69 4.18
C ALA A 118 35.71 -2.31 3.88
N THR A 119 34.89 -1.31 3.61
CA THR A 119 35.31 -0.01 3.10
C THR A 119 35.14 1.12 4.10
N GLY A 120 34.31 0.93 5.14
CA GLY A 120 33.88 1.99 6.07
C GLY A 120 32.89 2.98 5.47
N ALA A 121 32.53 2.81 4.20
CA ALA A 121 31.64 3.68 3.45
C ALA A 121 30.49 2.86 2.82
N VAL A 122 29.39 3.52 2.47
CA VAL A 122 28.30 2.92 1.69
C VAL A 122 28.33 3.49 0.28
N PRO A 123 27.88 2.73 -0.72
CA PRO A 123 27.76 3.25 -2.08
C PRO A 123 26.65 4.30 -2.18
N ASP A 124 26.77 5.22 -3.14
CA ASP A 124 25.77 6.26 -3.39
C ASP A 124 24.44 5.68 -3.89
N THR A 125 24.49 4.53 -4.57
CA THR A 125 23.30 3.84 -5.09
C THR A 125 23.38 2.34 -4.82
N VAL A 126 22.22 1.69 -4.75
CA VAL A 126 22.17 0.23 -4.55
C VAL A 126 22.74 -0.55 -5.73
N GLU A 127 22.67 0.00 -6.94
CA GLU A 127 23.21 -0.60 -8.17
C GLU A 127 24.73 -0.71 -8.15
N ALA A 128 25.41 0.19 -7.45
CA ALA A 128 26.87 0.16 -7.33
C ALA A 128 27.41 -1.07 -6.56
N LEU A 129 26.52 -1.81 -5.89
CA LEU A 129 26.88 -3.08 -5.25
C LEU A 129 27.14 -4.22 -6.26
N VAL A 130 26.62 -4.10 -7.48
CA VAL A 130 26.77 -5.12 -8.54
C VAL A 130 27.99 -4.79 -9.41
N PRO A 131 28.85 -5.77 -9.77
CA PRO A 131 28.81 -7.18 -9.36
C PRO A 131 29.64 -7.49 -8.10
N GLN A 132 30.34 -6.51 -7.54
CA GLN A 132 31.38 -6.74 -6.53
C GLN A 132 30.86 -7.36 -5.22
N TRP A 133 29.70 -6.92 -4.75
CA TRP A 133 29.11 -7.30 -3.46
C TRP A 133 27.83 -8.12 -3.61
N LEU A 134 27.23 -8.07 -4.80
CA LEU A 134 25.97 -8.71 -5.12
C LEU A 134 25.99 -9.15 -6.58
N ASP A 135 25.75 -10.42 -6.88
CA ASP A 135 25.80 -10.94 -8.26
C ASP A 135 24.77 -10.26 -9.18
N ARG A 136 23.60 -10.00 -8.66
CA ARG A 136 22.50 -9.30 -9.36
C ARG A 136 21.53 -8.65 -8.39
N MET A 137 20.88 -7.57 -8.82
CA MET A 137 19.83 -6.92 -8.04
C MET A 137 18.65 -7.86 -7.79
N PRO A 138 18.12 -7.89 -6.56
CA PRO A 138 16.89 -8.63 -6.26
C PRO A 138 15.72 -8.09 -7.08
N SER A 139 14.91 -9.00 -7.62
CA SER A 139 13.69 -8.63 -8.34
C SER A 139 12.48 -8.52 -7.40
N ARG A 140 11.44 -7.83 -7.86
CA ARG A 140 10.16 -7.73 -7.15
C ARG A 140 10.29 -7.09 -5.75
N ILE A 141 11.12 -6.09 -5.64
CA ILE A 141 11.26 -5.21 -4.48
C ILE A 141 10.92 -3.77 -4.89
N PRO A 142 10.51 -2.90 -3.96
CA PRO A 142 10.36 -1.48 -4.27
C PRO A 142 11.69 -0.84 -4.67
N PRO A 143 11.69 0.30 -5.38
CA PRO A 143 12.90 1.02 -5.75
C PRO A 143 13.57 1.59 -4.50
N LEU A 144 14.51 0.82 -3.94
CA LEU A 144 15.25 1.20 -2.75
C LEU A 144 16.35 2.20 -3.09
N ARG A 145 16.52 3.21 -2.26
CA ARG A 145 17.66 4.15 -2.31
C ARG A 145 18.46 4.06 -1.02
N VAL A 146 19.74 4.37 -1.13
CA VAL A 146 20.63 4.52 0.03
C VAL A 146 20.40 5.91 0.60
N VAL A 147 20.25 5.98 1.93
CA VAL A 147 20.14 7.24 2.67
C VAL A 147 21.29 7.30 3.67
N THR A 148 22.02 8.39 3.68
CA THR A 148 23.14 8.67 4.59
C THR A 148 22.82 9.88 5.48
N GLN A 149 23.66 10.16 6.48
CA GLN A 149 23.43 11.28 7.41
C GLN A 149 23.33 12.63 6.71
N ASP A 150 24.04 12.82 5.60
CA ASP A 150 24.03 14.07 4.83
C ASP A 150 22.72 14.30 4.06
N ALA A 151 21.96 13.22 3.81
CA ALA A 151 20.69 13.24 3.08
C ALA A 151 19.50 12.85 3.95
N ALA A 152 19.67 12.80 5.27
CA ALA A 152 18.70 12.22 6.17
C ALA A 152 17.57 13.18 6.54
N ASP A 153 16.38 12.90 6.07
CA ASP A 153 15.12 13.51 6.49
C ASP A 153 14.69 13.06 7.93
N GLY A 154 15.65 12.83 8.82
CA GLY A 154 15.40 12.41 10.19
C GLY A 154 15.18 10.92 10.43
N TYR A 155 15.09 10.09 9.39
CA TYR A 155 14.79 8.64 9.49
C TYR A 155 15.96 7.76 9.93
N LEU A 156 17.18 8.27 9.97
CA LEU A 156 18.37 7.46 10.25
C LEU A 156 18.60 7.14 11.72
N GLY A 157 18.09 7.96 12.64
CA GLY A 157 18.43 7.82 14.06
C GLY A 157 19.95 7.84 14.26
N ASN A 158 20.51 6.82 14.91
CA ASN A 158 21.96 6.66 15.12
C ASN A 158 22.67 5.87 14.01
N ASN A 159 21.94 5.44 12.97
CA ASN A 159 22.52 4.67 11.87
C ASN A 159 23.32 5.57 10.94
N ARG A 160 24.39 5.04 10.35
CA ARG A 160 25.19 5.74 9.33
C ARG A 160 24.54 5.68 7.96
N TRP A 161 23.68 4.70 7.72
CA TRP A 161 22.95 4.51 6.49
C TRP A 161 21.61 3.81 6.72
N ALA A 162 20.74 3.92 5.75
CA ALA A 162 19.49 3.18 5.66
C ALA A 162 19.18 2.80 4.21
N LEU A 163 18.31 1.82 4.01
CA LEU A 163 17.65 1.59 2.72
C LEU A 163 16.22 2.08 2.82
N MET A 164 15.79 2.91 1.88
CA MET A 164 14.48 3.54 1.91
C MET A 164 13.82 3.51 0.53
N ALA A 165 12.51 3.30 0.50
CA ALA A 165 11.68 3.49 -0.69
C ALA A 165 10.46 4.33 -0.34
N ASP A 166 10.18 5.33 -1.19
CA ASP A 166 8.95 6.10 -1.12
C ASP A 166 7.82 5.29 -1.76
N VAL A 167 6.81 4.97 -0.96
CA VAL A 167 5.75 4.03 -1.34
C VAL A 167 4.36 4.60 -1.00
N PRO A 168 4.05 5.84 -1.42
CA PRO A 168 2.81 6.50 -1.04
C PRO A 168 1.59 5.68 -1.45
N SER A 169 0.63 5.56 -0.54
CA SER A 169 -0.66 4.89 -0.77
C SER A 169 -1.77 5.87 -1.17
N GLY A 170 -1.51 7.15 -1.08
CA GLY A 170 -2.46 8.20 -1.40
C GLY A 170 -1.85 9.42 -2.09
N VAL A 171 -2.67 10.47 -2.23
CA VAL A 171 -2.26 11.73 -2.89
C VAL A 171 -1.50 12.63 -1.92
N ILE A 172 -1.80 12.54 -0.63
CA ILE A 172 -1.32 13.47 0.40
C ILE A 172 -0.28 12.81 1.32
N ASN A 173 -0.29 11.48 1.44
CA ASN A 173 0.60 10.76 2.35
C ASN A 173 1.94 10.40 1.70
N TRP A 174 2.98 10.37 2.54
CA TRP A 174 4.36 10.02 2.19
C TRP A 174 4.77 8.73 2.90
N ASP A 175 4.07 7.64 2.57
CA ASP A 175 4.42 6.34 3.15
C ASP A 175 5.83 5.92 2.72
N VAL A 176 6.58 5.41 3.68
CA VAL A 176 7.97 4.99 3.50
C VAL A 176 8.16 3.55 3.92
N PHE A 177 8.87 2.78 3.09
CA PHE A 177 9.37 1.45 3.43
C PHE A 177 10.87 1.55 3.75
N LEU A 178 11.27 1.16 4.96
CA LEU A 178 12.57 1.52 5.55
C LEU A 178 13.25 0.32 6.18
N TYR A 179 14.58 0.20 5.97
CA TYR A 179 15.47 -0.68 6.70
C TYR A 179 16.54 0.13 7.45
N LEU A 180 16.70 -0.13 8.75
CA LEU A 180 17.78 0.39 9.57
C LEU A 180 18.71 -0.74 10.00
N PRO A 181 20.06 -0.59 9.86
CA PRO A 181 21.02 -1.61 10.26
C PRO A 181 20.94 -2.06 11.72
N ASP A 182 20.75 -1.12 12.65
CA ASP A 182 20.60 -1.39 14.08
C ASP A 182 19.22 -1.95 14.46
N ARG A 183 18.25 -1.93 13.52
CA ARG A 183 16.86 -2.36 13.71
C ARG A 183 16.14 -1.65 14.86
N GLN A 184 16.64 -0.51 15.30
CA GLN A 184 16.04 0.31 16.33
C GLN A 184 15.07 1.31 15.70
N TYR A 185 13.83 0.92 15.61
CA TYR A 185 12.76 1.75 15.11
C TYR A 185 12.04 2.43 16.27
N PRO A 186 11.72 3.73 16.20
CA PRO A 186 11.00 4.40 17.27
C PRO A 186 9.62 3.77 17.49
N ALA A 187 9.13 3.81 18.73
CA ALA A 187 7.81 3.25 19.08
C ALA A 187 6.66 3.96 18.34
N ARG A 188 6.85 5.25 18.02
CA ARG A 188 5.99 6.04 17.13
C ARG A 188 6.84 6.44 15.95
N GLY A 189 6.32 6.31 14.72
CA GLY A 189 7.02 6.77 13.53
C GLY A 189 7.38 8.26 13.62
N TRP A 190 8.17 8.76 12.71
CA TRP A 190 8.66 10.14 12.65
C TRP A 190 7.55 11.15 12.26
N GLY A 191 6.43 11.17 12.99
CA GLY A 191 5.23 11.94 12.67
C GLY A 191 4.06 11.07 12.26
N GLY A 192 4.30 9.82 11.86
CA GLY A 192 3.30 8.87 11.38
C GLY A 192 3.16 7.62 12.23
N ARG A 193 2.38 6.67 11.73
CA ARG A 193 2.21 5.35 12.34
C ARG A 193 3.25 4.37 11.79
N LEU A 194 4.09 3.81 12.65
CA LEU A 194 5.05 2.80 12.28
C LEU A 194 4.47 1.39 12.43
N GLN A 195 4.64 0.55 11.40
CA GLN A 195 4.33 -0.87 11.40
C GLN A 195 5.60 -1.68 11.12
N ARG A 196 5.95 -2.59 12.02
CA ARG A 196 7.09 -3.51 11.84
C ARG A 196 6.72 -4.61 10.85
N LEU A 197 7.65 -4.90 9.92
CA LEU A 197 7.56 -5.95 8.91
C LEU A 197 8.87 -6.75 8.93
N GLY A 198 8.97 -7.72 9.84
CA GLY A 198 10.22 -8.44 10.09
C GLY A 198 11.35 -7.49 10.51
N ASN A 199 12.42 -7.44 9.72
CA ASN A 199 13.57 -6.54 9.91
C ASN A 199 13.34 -5.12 9.36
N TRP A 200 12.24 -4.88 8.67
CA TRP A 200 11.87 -3.63 8.04
C TRP A 200 10.81 -2.90 8.82
N ALA A 201 10.55 -1.67 8.45
CA ALA A 201 9.42 -0.91 8.93
C ALA A 201 8.68 -0.26 7.75
N TYR A 202 7.37 -0.12 7.92
CA TYR A 202 6.52 0.69 7.07
C TYR A 202 6.02 1.87 7.91
N VAL A 203 6.25 3.08 7.43
CA VAL A 203 5.84 4.33 8.08
C VAL A 203 4.70 4.91 7.27
N HIS A 204 3.55 5.10 7.92
CA HIS A 204 2.40 5.82 7.37
C HIS A 204 2.49 7.27 7.83
N GLU A 205 2.54 8.20 6.93
CA GLU A 205 2.48 9.65 7.18
C GLU A 205 1.17 10.28 6.68
#